data_cdb38b9953c8a4bb6f0ab86acfb8eb19
#
_entry.id   cdb38b9953c8a4bb6f0ab86acfb8eb19
#
_cell.length_a   1.000
_cell.length_b   1.000
_cell.length_c   1.000
_cell.angle_alpha   90.00
_cell.angle_beta   90.00
_cell.angle_gamma   90.00
#
_symmetry.space_group_name_H-M   'P 1'
#
loop_
_entity.id
_entity.type
_entity.pdbx_description
1 polymer ?
#
loop_
_entity_poly.entity_id
_entity_poly.type
_entity_poly.pdbx_seq_one_letter_code
_entity_poly.pdbx_strand_id
1 'polypeptide(L)'
;MSELTARSRANKRKGAQFEVDLENFFTRLLIKAVRLVKRGKDDEGDLMIRVGPIVFIVEAKNEKSINLSGYMDEATQEALRWAARHVHDPDAPEHVIGVAAVKRRNKGIHKTYIVVEADDFASILHLLKG
;
A
#
# COMPACT_ATOMS: atom_id res chain seq x y z
N MET A 1 32.11 5.87 -6.14
CA MET A 1 30.90 5.21 -5.63
C MET A 1 30.93 3.74 -6.06
N SER A 2 30.63 2.84 -5.16
CA SER A 2 30.59 1.42 -5.51
C SER A 2 29.37 1.08 -6.38
N GLU A 3 29.48 0.02 -7.14
CA GLU A 3 28.39 -0.48 -7.98
C GLU A 3 27.14 -0.83 -7.14
N LEU A 4 27.33 -1.40 -5.96
CA LEU A 4 26.26 -1.73 -5.01
C LEU A 4 25.49 -0.48 -4.57
N THR A 5 26.19 0.62 -4.30
CA THR A 5 25.56 1.89 -3.90
C THR A 5 24.73 2.47 -5.06
N ALA A 6 25.24 2.37 -6.29
CA ALA A 6 24.50 2.84 -7.47
C ALA A 6 23.23 2.03 -7.70
N ARG A 7 23.29 0.69 -7.57
CA ARG A 7 22.12 -0.18 -7.66
C ARG A 7 21.09 0.13 -6.58
N SER A 8 21.53 0.34 -5.35
CA SER A 8 20.65 0.67 -4.22
C SER A 8 19.88 1.96 -4.47
N ARG A 9 20.57 3.00 -4.99
CA ARG A 9 19.94 4.27 -5.34
C ARG A 9 18.92 4.12 -6.47
N ALA A 10 19.26 3.35 -7.50
CA ALA A 10 18.36 3.08 -8.62
C ALA A 10 17.09 2.35 -8.16
N ASN A 11 17.25 1.36 -7.28
CA ASN A 11 16.12 0.60 -6.73
C ASN A 11 15.21 1.49 -5.88
N LYS A 12 15.78 2.37 -5.07
CA LYS A 12 14.99 3.33 -4.26
C LYS A 12 14.19 4.29 -5.15
N ARG A 13 14.79 4.77 -6.26
CA ARG A 13 14.10 5.65 -7.19
C ARG A 13 12.94 4.93 -7.89
N LYS A 14 13.13 3.68 -8.30
CA LYS A 14 12.08 2.86 -8.91
C LYS A 14 10.92 2.64 -7.95
N GLY A 15 11.23 2.34 -6.68
CA GLY A 15 10.22 2.16 -5.66
C GLY A 15 9.42 3.44 -5.41
N ALA A 16 10.11 4.57 -5.26
CA ALA A 16 9.47 5.86 -5.05
C ALA A 16 8.61 6.26 -6.26
N GLN A 17 9.09 6.01 -7.49
CA GLN A 17 8.33 6.32 -8.68
C GLN A 17 7.06 5.48 -8.78
N PHE A 18 7.12 4.21 -8.40
CA PHE A 18 5.95 3.34 -8.38
C PHE A 18 4.89 3.86 -7.41
N GLU A 19 5.30 4.32 -6.22
CA GLU A 19 4.38 4.92 -5.25
C GLU A 19 3.71 6.18 -5.81
N VAL A 20 4.48 7.04 -6.47
CA VAL A 20 3.95 8.25 -7.11
C VAL A 20 2.95 7.88 -8.21
N ASP A 21 3.29 6.90 -9.03
CA ASP A 21 2.43 6.45 -10.12
C ASP A 21 1.11 5.88 -9.59
N LEU A 22 1.15 5.13 -8.49
CA LEU A 22 -0.06 4.61 -7.84
C LEU A 22 -0.92 5.74 -7.28
N GLU A 23 -0.31 6.68 -6.56
CA GLU A 23 -1.03 7.82 -6.01
C GLU A 23 -1.74 8.59 -7.14
N ASN A 24 -1.02 8.89 -8.21
CA ASN A 24 -1.59 9.60 -9.36
C ASN A 24 -2.71 8.82 -10.03
N PHE A 25 -2.55 7.51 -10.16
CA PHE A 25 -3.57 6.65 -10.76
C PHE A 25 -4.89 6.75 -10.00
N PHE A 26 -4.84 6.62 -8.67
CA PHE A 26 -6.06 6.67 -7.85
C PHE A 26 -6.64 8.08 -7.78
N THR A 27 -5.81 9.11 -7.64
CA THR A 27 -6.32 10.49 -7.53
C THR A 27 -6.98 10.97 -8.81
N ARG A 28 -6.51 10.53 -9.97
CA ARG A 28 -7.18 10.80 -11.26
C ARG A 28 -8.55 10.18 -11.34
N LEU A 29 -8.80 9.10 -10.62
CA LEU A 29 -10.10 8.44 -10.55
C LEU A 29 -10.96 8.99 -9.43
N LEU A 30 -10.56 10.12 -8.82
CA LEU A 30 -11.25 10.77 -7.71
C LEU A 30 -11.32 9.90 -6.45
N ILE A 31 -10.31 9.06 -6.26
CA ILE A 31 -10.15 8.23 -5.06
C ILE A 31 -9.06 8.87 -4.20
N LYS A 32 -9.37 9.11 -2.93
CA LYS A 32 -8.41 9.71 -2.00
C LYS A 32 -7.26 8.74 -1.73
N ALA A 33 -6.07 9.08 -2.21
CA ALA A 33 -4.85 8.31 -2.01
C ALA A 33 -3.71 9.27 -1.65
N VAL A 34 -2.97 8.96 -0.59
CA VAL A 34 -1.90 9.82 -0.08
C VAL A 34 -0.69 8.97 0.24
N ARG A 35 0.49 9.41 -0.19
CA ARG A 35 1.75 8.79 0.21
C ARG A 35 2.02 9.08 1.66
N LEU A 36 2.51 8.07 2.39
CA LEU A 36 2.79 8.18 3.82
C LEU A 36 4.27 8.50 4.06
N VAL A 37 4.53 9.19 5.18
CA VAL A 37 5.89 9.52 5.60
C VAL A 37 6.58 8.25 6.09
N LYS A 38 7.82 8.03 5.64
CA LYS A 38 8.62 6.88 6.07
C LYS A 38 9.09 7.06 7.50
N ARG A 39 8.96 6.01 8.31
CA ARG A 39 9.30 6.00 9.75
C ARG A 39 10.28 4.90 10.12
N GLY A 40 11.07 4.42 9.16
CA GLY A 40 12.02 3.33 9.39
C GLY A 40 11.30 2.04 9.79
N LYS A 41 11.71 1.42 10.90
CA LYS A 41 11.11 0.18 11.38
C LYS A 41 9.65 0.32 11.82
N ASP A 42 9.19 1.55 12.04
CA ASP A 42 7.83 1.84 12.48
C ASP A 42 6.96 2.34 11.32
N ASP A 43 7.33 2.02 10.09
CA ASP A 43 6.57 2.43 8.91
C ASP A 43 5.13 1.93 8.96
N GLU A 44 4.24 2.80 8.50
CA GLU A 44 2.79 2.56 8.46
C GLU A 44 2.32 2.33 7.03
N GLY A 45 3.23 1.92 6.13
CA GLY A 45 2.95 1.66 4.73
C GLY A 45 3.44 2.75 3.80
N ASP A 46 3.21 2.54 2.51
CA ASP A 46 3.64 3.46 1.45
C ASP A 46 2.55 4.45 1.06
N LEU A 47 1.30 3.98 0.98
CA LEU A 47 0.15 4.83 0.68
C LEU A 47 -1.01 4.52 1.61
N MET A 48 -1.86 5.53 1.82
CA MET A 48 -3.15 5.37 2.46
C MET A 48 -4.24 5.69 1.43
N ILE A 49 -5.23 4.80 1.30
CA ILE A 49 -6.40 5.02 0.46
C ILE A 49 -7.62 4.98 1.36
N ARG A 50 -8.44 6.03 1.33
CA ARG A 50 -9.63 6.08 2.17
C ARG A 50 -10.91 6.09 1.32
N VAL A 51 -11.79 5.12 1.61
CA VAL A 51 -13.10 5.02 0.95
C VAL A 51 -14.15 4.71 2.02
N GLY A 52 -15.02 5.68 2.31
CA GLY A 52 -16.07 5.50 3.31
C GLY A 52 -15.51 5.05 4.67
N PRO A 53 -15.99 3.93 5.22
CA PRO A 53 -15.55 3.45 6.53
C PRO A 53 -14.22 2.70 6.51
N ILE A 54 -13.57 2.58 5.35
CA ILE A 54 -12.36 1.78 5.18
C ILE A 54 -11.16 2.66 4.87
N VAL A 55 -10.03 2.37 5.53
CA VAL A 55 -8.71 2.83 5.12
C VAL A 55 -7.92 1.62 4.68
N PHE A 56 -7.38 1.67 3.45
CA PHE A 56 -6.44 0.68 2.95
C PHE A 56 -5.02 1.22 3.14
N ILE A 57 -4.20 0.42 3.80
CA ILE A 57 -2.76 0.71 3.92
C ILE A 57 -2.05 -0.14 2.89
N VAL A 58 -1.40 0.53 1.95
CA VAL A 58 -0.82 -0.10 0.77
C VAL A 58 0.68 -0.23 0.92
N GLU A 59 1.19 -1.44 0.78
CA GLU A 59 2.61 -1.73 0.64
C GLU A 59 2.91 -1.90 -0.84
N ALA A 60 3.70 -0.98 -1.42
CA ALA A 60 4.02 -0.99 -2.84
C ALA A 60 5.30 -1.78 -3.09
N LYS A 61 5.24 -2.77 -3.97
CA LYS A 61 6.37 -3.66 -4.30
C LYS A 61 6.68 -3.64 -5.77
N ASN A 62 7.91 -3.25 -6.09
CA ASN A 62 8.44 -3.26 -7.45
C ASN A 62 9.72 -4.12 -7.43
N GLU A 63 9.55 -5.43 -7.33
CA GLU A 63 10.64 -6.39 -7.19
C GLU A 63 10.62 -7.45 -8.28
N LYS A 64 11.82 -7.95 -8.64
CA LYS A 64 11.97 -9.02 -9.63
C LYS A 64 11.37 -10.33 -9.14
N SER A 65 11.70 -10.69 -7.89
CA SER A 65 11.21 -11.90 -7.25
C SER A 65 10.04 -11.55 -6.37
N ILE A 66 8.91 -12.22 -6.57
CA ILE A 66 7.68 -11.93 -5.86
C ILE A 66 7.56 -12.86 -4.66
N ASN A 67 7.36 -12.27 -3.48
CA ASN A 67 7.12 -12.98 -2.23
C ASN A 67 5.80 -12.49 -1.63
N LEU A 68 4.68 -12.99 -2.14
CA LEU A 68 3.36 -12.50 -1.73
C LEU A 68 3.12 -12.67 -0.23
N SER A 69 3.52 -13.82 0.33
CA SER A 69 3.33 -14.07 1.76
C SER A 69 4.06 -13.04 2.62
N GLY A 70 5.33 -12.77 2.29
CA GLY A 70 6.11 -11.76 2.99
C GLY A 70 5.54 -10.36 2.81
N TYR A 71 5.08 -10.02 1.62
CA TYR A 71 4.45 -8.72 1.35
C TYR A 71 3.19 -8.52 2.19
N MET A 72 2.36 -9.56 2.30
CA MET A 72 1.12 -9.45 3.06
C MET A 72 1.36 -9.40 4.57
N ASP A 73 2.37 -10.12 5.08
CA ASP A 73 2.77 -10.01 6.48
C ASP A 73 3.21 -8.56 6.79
N GLU A 74 4.00 -7.97 5.90
CA GLU A 74 4.47 -6.59 6.04
C GLU A 74 3.30 -5.61 5.99
N ALA A 75 2.42 -5.75 5.00
CA ALA A 75 1.24 -4.89 4.86
C ALA A 75 0.32 -4.96 6.07
N THR A 76 0.13 -6.16 6.62
CA THR A 76 -0.70 -6.38 7.82
C THR A 76 -0.09 -5.67 9.03
N GLN A 77 1.22 -5.79 9.24
CA GLN A 77 1.90 -5.11 10.34
C GLN A 77 1.80 -3.59 10.22
N GLU A 78 1.97 -3.07 9.03
CA GLU A 78 1.88 -1.63 8.76
C GLU A 78 0.47 -1.11 9.00
N ALA A 79 -0.55 -1.87 8.58
CA ALA A 79 -1.94 -1.53 8.82
C ALA A 79 -2.25 -1.47 10.32
N LEU A 80 -1.73 -2.42 11.09
CA LEU A 80 -1.89 -2.44 12.54
C LEU A 80 -1.23 -1.22 13.20
N ARG A 81 -0.03 -0.84 12.76
CA ARG A 81 0.66 0.34 13.29
C ARG A 81 -0.11 1.61 12.98
N TRP A 82 -0.58 1.75 11.75
CA TRP A 82 -1.38 2.89 11.35
C TRP A 82 -2.66 2.99 12.18
N ALA A 83 -3.39 1.88 12.33
CA ALA A 83 -4.63 1.83 13.10
C ALA A 83 -4.41 2.21 14.56
N ALA A 84 -3.36 1.69 15.18
CA ALA A 84 -3.03 2.00 16.59
C ALA A 84 -2.73 3.49 16.77
N ARG A 85 -2.04 4.09 15.81
CA ARG A 85 -1.67 5.51 15.88
C ARG A 85 -2.89 6.42 15.71
N HIS A 86 -3.89 6.00 14.94
CA HIS A 86 -5.05 6.83 14.58
C HIS A 86 -6.35 6.47 15.32
N VAL A 87 -6.28 5.55 16.28
CA VAL A 87 -7.47 5.02 16.98
C VAL A 87 -8.28 6.11 17.70
N HIS A 88 -7.63 7.18 18.14
CA HIS A 88 -8.31 8.27 18.85
C HIS A 88 -8.65 9.47 17.96
N ASP A 89 -8.42 9.36 16.65
CA ASP A 89 -8.79 10.43 15.72
C ASP A 89 -10.33 10.53 15.65
N PRO A 90 -10.88 11.76 15.56
CA PRO A 90 -12.34 11.93 15.47
C PRO A 90 -12.95 11.22 14.24
N ASP A 91 -12.17 11.07 13.17
CA ASP A 91 -12.57 10.45 11.92
C ASP A 91 -11.93 9.07 11.73
N ALA A 92 -11.56 8.39 12.83
CA ALA A 92 -10.97 7.06 12.72
C ALA A 92 -11.88 6.12 11.92
N PRO A 93 -11.32 5.37 10.96
CA PRO A 93 -12.13 4.46 10.14
C PRO A 93 -12.59 3.24 10.95
N GLU A 94 -13.68 2.64 10.50
CA GLU A 94 -14.19 1.40 11.11
C GLU A 94 -13.29 0.20 10.79
N HIS A 95 -12.67 0.23 9.61
CA HIS A 95 -11.82 -0.86 9.13
C HIS A 95 -10.50 -0.33 8.59
N VAL A 96 -9.40 -0.98 8.95
CA VAL A 96 -8.08 -0.72 8.38
C VAL A 96 -7.58 -2.02 7.77
N ILE A 97 -7.34 -2.02 6.47
CA ILE A 97 -6.99 -3.22 5.71
C ILE A 97 -5.63 -3.04 5.05
N GLY A 98 -4.71 -3.97 5.30
CA GLY A 98 -3.42 -4.00 4.64
C GLY A 98 -3.52 -4.70 3.29
N VAL A 99 -2.97 -4.07 2.24
CA VAL A 99 -2.92 -4.65 0.91
C VAL A 99 -1.53 -4.47 0.32
N ALA A 100 -1.14 -5.36 -0.59
CA ALA A 100 0.09 -5.21 -1.34
C ALA A 100 -0.24 -4.82 -2.78
N ALA A 101 0.42 -3.76 -3.27
CA ALA A 101 0.37 -3.37 -4.67
C ALA A 101 1.64 -3.88 -5.33
N VAL A 102 1.50 -4.83 -6.27
CA VAL A 102 2.63 -5.49 -6.90
C VAL A 102 2.73 -5.06 -8.36
N LYS A 103 3.82 -4.38 -8.69
CA LYS A 103 4.05 -3.90 -10.04
C LYS A 103 4.27 -5.07 -10.99
N ARG A 104 3.63 -4.99 -12.17
CA ARG A 104 3.79 -5.99 -13.22
C ARG A 104 4.74 -5.48 -14.29
N ARG A 105 5.64 -6.35 -14.75
CA ARG A 105 6.55 -6.02 -15.84
C ARG A 105 5.79 -5.86 -17.16
N ASN A 106 6.19 -4.86 -17.94
CA ASN A 106 5.63 -4.58 -19.27
C ASN A 106 4.13 -4.33 -19.27
N LYS A 107 3.60 -3.87 -18.13
CA LYS A 107 2.20 -3.46 -17.99
C LYS A 107 2.12 -2.06 -17.41
N GLY A 108 1.07 -1.32 -17.78
CA GLY A 108 0.82 0.00 -17.22
C GLY A 108 0.39 -0.07 -15.77
N ILE A 109 0.41 1.09 -15.11
CA ILE A 109 0.06 1.20 -13.69
C ILE A 109 -1.33 0.64 -13.39
N HIS A 110 -2.28 0.78 -14.32
CA HIS A 110 -3.66 0.29 -14.18
C HIS A 110 -3.76 -1.24 -14.14
N LYS A 111 -2.68 -1.95 -14.46
CA LYS A 111 -2.62 -3.41 -14.41
C LYS A 111 -1.83 -3.93 -13.21
N THR A 112 -1.46 -3.05 -12.27
CA THR A 112 -0.85 -3.44 -11.01
C THR A 112 -1.75 -4.45 -10.29
N TYR A 113 -1.17 -5.48 -9.73
CA TYR A 113 -1.93 -6.41 -8.88
C TYR A 113 -2.13 -5.79 -7.51
N ILE A 114 -3.36 -5.86 -7.02
CA ILE A 114 -3.68 -5.50 -5.64
C ILE A 114 -4.04 -6.81 -4.93
N VAL A 115 -3.25 -7.15 -3.92
CA VAL A 115 -3.40 -8.40 -3.18
C VAL A 115 -4.01 -8.10 -1.81
N VAL A 116 -5.05 -8.81 -1.47
CA VAL A 116 -5.75 -8.68 -0.19
C VAL A 116 -6.02 -10.10 0.35
N GLU A 117 -6.02 -10.24 1.66
CA GLU A 117 -6.34 -11.53 2.27
C GLU A 117 -7.85 -11.82 2.16
N ALA A 118 -8.21 -13.08 2.08
CA ALA A 118 -9.60 -13.50 1.82
C ALA A 118 -10.56 -13.00 2.91
N ASP A 119 -10.16 -12.97 4.17
CA ASP A 119 -11.00 -12.48 5.26
C ASP A 119 -11.26 -10.98 5.12
N ASP A 120 -10.26 -10.20 4.75
CA ASP A 120 -10.42 -8.76 4.51
C ASP A 120 -11.27 -8.51 3.26
N PHE A 121 -11.08 -9.31 2.23
CA PHE A 121 -11.92 -9.24 1.02
C PHE A 121 -13.39 -9.52 1.37
N ALA A 122 -13.64 -10.53 2.21
CA ALA A 122 -14.99 -10.84 2.70
C ALA A 122 -15.60 -9.65 3.46
N SER A 123 -14.81 -8.96 4.28
CA SER A 123 -15.27 -7.76 5.00
C SER A 123 -15.70 -6.66 4.02
N ILE A 124 -14.91 -6.44 2.97
CA ILE A 124 -15.25 -5.47 1.91
C ILE A 124 -16.58 -5.85 1.26
N LEU A 125 -16.74 -7.13 0.91
CA LEU A 125 -17.98 -7.61 0.27
C LEU A 125 -19.19 -7.40 1.18
N HIS A 126 -19.06 -7.63 2.47
CA HIS A 126 -20.14 -7.37 3.43
C HIS A 126 -20.55 -5.90 3.46
N LEU A 127 -19.57 -5.00 3.44
CA LEU A 127 -19.84 -3.57 3.41
C LEU A 127 -20.57 -3.14 2.13
N LEU A 128 -20.18 -3.70 0.99
CA LEU A 128 -20.81 -3.41 -0.30
C LEU A 128 -22.22 -4.01 -0.41
N LYS A 129 -22.47 -5.06 0.31
CA LYS A 129 -23.77 -5.73 0.33
C LYS A 129 -24.86 -4.87 1.01
N GLY A 130 -24.41 -3.94 1.82
CA GLY A 130 -25.29 -3.03 2.53
C GLY A 130 -25.71 -3.58 3.86
#